data_f1287957d4292583e83989b3a6d8d311
#
_entry.id   f1287957d4292583e83989b3a6d8d311
#
_cell.length_a   1.000
_cell.length_b   1.000
_cell.length_c   1.000
_cell.angle_alpha   90.00
_cell.angle_beta   90.00
_cell.angle_gamma   90.00
#
_symmetry.space_group_name_H-M   'P 1'
#
loop_
_entity.id
_entity.type
_entity.pdbx_description
1 polymer ?
#
loop_
_entity_poly.entity_id
_entity_poly.type
_entity_poly.pdbx_seq_one_letter_code
_entity_poly.pdbx_strand_id
1 'polypeptide(L)'
;QTISIGSQWDVYLHGIQTRLFDEHGFGSKKATATFLRHVEKIQPDIIHLHNIHGYYLHIGLLFERLKSWNIPVVWTLHDCWSFTGHCAYYAAAGCRKWETRCNDCPQTKVYPASWGWDRSGKNFDTKKALFTSLKHMTIVPVSRWLAREVKKSFLGVYPCLTIGNGIDLSVFRPV
;
A
#
# COMPACT_ATOMS: atom_id res chain seq x y z
N GLN A 1 -15.61 -4.88 -16.35
CA GLN A 1 -15.48 -6.26 -15.84
C GLN A 1 -14.77 -6.23 -14.50
N THR A 2 -15.31 -6.92 -13.47
CA THR A 2 -14.69 -7.03 -12.15
C THR A 2 -14.02 -8.40 -12.02
N ILE A 3 -12.80 -8.42 -11.49
CA ILE A 3 -12.04 -9.66 -11.24
C ILE A 3 -11.64 -9.67 -9.76
N SER A 4 -12.01 -10.73 -9.04
CA SER A 4 -11.60 -10.93 -7.65
C SER A 4 -10.17 -11.47 -7.57
N ILE A 5 -9.37 -10.93 -6.64
CA ILE A 5 -8.01 -11.40 -6.36
C ILE A 5 -8.07 -12.43 -5.23
N GLY A 6 -8.05 -13.70 -5.60
CA GLY A 6 -8.13 -14.81 -4.65
C GLY A 6 -9.54 -15.06 -4.08
N SER A 7 -9.58 -15.90 -3.08
CA SER A 7 -10.75 -16.32 -2.33
C SER A 7 -10.75 -15.71 -0.92
N GLN A 8 -11.85 -15.86 -0.19
CA GLN A 8 -11.88 -15.47 1.24
C GLN A 8 -10.86 -16.26 2.08
N TRP A 9 -10.57 -17.49 1.72
CA TRP A 9 -9.52 -18.28 2.37
C TRP A 9 -8.13 -17.69 2.19
N ASP A 10 -7.82 -17.15 1.01
CA ASP A 10 -6.54 -16.45 0.77
C ASP A 10 -6.41 -15.22 1.66
N VAL A 11 -7.48 -14.44 1.82
CA VAL A 11 -7.55 -13.28 2.71
C VAL A 11 -7.37 -13.69 4.17
N TYR A 12 -8.05 -14.75 4.60
CA TYR A 12 -7.97 -15.27 5.97
C TYR A 12 -6.55 -15.77 6.31
N LEU A 13 -5.96 -16.57 5.45
CA LEU A 13 -4.58 -17.07 5.62
C LEU A 13 -3.56 -15.93 5.64
N HIS A 14 -3.70 -14.93 4.76
CA HIS A 14 -2.86 -13.75 4.76
C HIS A 14 -3.01 -12.95 6.06
N GLY A 15 -4.24 -12.84 6.58
CA GLY A 15 -4.51 -12.21 7.87
C GLY A 15 -3.82 -12.93 9.03
N ILE A 16 -3.85 -14.27 9.07
CA ILE A 16 -3.13 -15.07 10.06
C ILE A 16 -1.61 -14.86 9.92
N GLN A 17 -1.08 -14.94 8.71
CA GLN A 17 0.35 -14.71 8.43
C GLN A 17 0.79 -13.33 8.92
N THR A 18 -0.02 -12.29 8.68
CA THR A 18 0.25 -10.94 9.16
C THR A 18 0.29 -10.88 10.68
N ARG A 19 -0.70 -11.49 11.37
CA ARG A 19 -0.77 -11.48 12.84
C ARG A 19 0.37 -12.22 13.51
N LEU A 20 0.82 -13.31 12.91
CA LEU A 20 1.91 -14.11 13.47
C LEU A 20 3.29 -13.53 13.14
N PHE A 21 3.49 -13.01 11.92
CA PHE A 21 4.82 -12.70 11.40
C PHE A 21 5.00 -11.25 10.95
N ASP A 22 4.03 -10.36 11.15
CA ASP A 22 4.06 -8.97 10.67
C ASP A 22 4.38 -8.86 9.16
N GLU A 23 3.72 -9.69 8.36
CA GLU A 23 3.93 -9.79 6.90
C GLU A 23 2.74 -9.22 6.11
N HIS A 24 2.20 -8.08 6.53
CA HIS A 24 1.11 -7.40 5.85
C HIS A 24 1.52 -6.94 4.44
N GLY A 25 0.78 -7.40 3.44
CA GLY A 25 1.10 -7.15 2.03
C GLY A 25 2.09 -8.15 1.40
N PHE A 26 2.51 -9.19 2.14
CA PHE A 26 3.44 -10.23 1.65
C PHE A 26 2.84 -11.64 1.59
N GLY A 27 1.54 -11.78 1.87
CA GLY A 27 0.78 -13.01 1.67
C GLY A 27 0.16 -13.12 0.28
N SER A 28 -0.77 -14.08 0.10
CA SER A 28 -1.60 -14.25 -1.12
C SER A 28 -0.82 -14.40 -2.45
N LYS A 29 0.35 -15.03 -2.43
CA LYS A 29 1.24 -15.16 -3.62
C LYS A 29 0.54 -15.79 -4.81
N LYS A 30 -0.17 -16.92 -4.63
CA LYS A 30 -0.85 -17.64 -5.72
C LYS A 30 -1.97 -16.80 -6.33
N ALA A 31 -2.80 -16.20 -5.48
CA ALA A 31 -3.89 -15.33 -5.90
C ALA A 31 -3.37 -14.14 -6.72
N THR A 32 -2.32 -13.48 -6.23
CA THR A 32 -1.66 -12.37 -6.94
C THR A 32 -1.08 -12.82 -8.28
N ALA A 33 -0.36 -13.94 -8.34
CA ALA A 33 0.20 -14.43 -9.59
C ALA A 33 -0.89 -14.75 -10.64
N THR A 34 -2.02 -15.32 -10.20
CA THR A 34 -3.16 -15.57 -11.10
C THR A 34 -3.77 -14.26 -11.61
N PHE A 35 -4.00 -13.28 -10.72
CA PHE A 35 -4.49 -11.96 -11.09
C PHE A 35 -3.57 -11.27 -12.11
N LEU A 36 -2.25 -11.27 -11.88
CA LEU A 36 -1.29 -10.65 -12.77
C LEU A 36 -1.29 -11.24 -14.17
N ARG A 37 -1.53 -12.57 -14.33
CA ARG A 37 -1.74 -13.19 -15.65
C ARG A 37 -2.98 -12.66 -16.37
N HIS A 38 -4.04 -12.28 -15.65
CA HIS A 38 -5.20 -11.63 -16.27
C HIS A 38 -4.88 -10.19 -16.71
N VAL A 39 -4.17 -9.44 -15.88
CA VAL A 39 -3.73 -8.08 -16.24
C VAL A 39 -2.84 -8.11 -17.49
N GLU A 40 -1.92 -9.08 -17.57
CA GLU A 40 -1.02 -9.26 -18.72
C GLU A 40 -1.79 -9.53 -20.03
N LYS A 41 -2.91 -10.27 -19.97
CA LYS A 41 -3.77 -10.51 -21.14
C LYS A 41 -4.57 -9.27 -21.57
N ILE A 42 -4.92 -8.41 -20.61
CA ILE A 42 -5.67 -7.17 -20.88
C ILE A 42 -4.78 -6.12 -21.52
N GLN A 43 -3.47 -6.13 -21.23
CA GLN A 43 -2.48 -5.15 -21.71
C GLN A 43 -2.93 -3.69 -21.49
N PRO A 44 -3.18 -3.26 -20.24
CA PRO A 44 -3.68 -1.92 -19.97
C PRO A 44 -2.64 -0.85 -20.34
N ASP A 45 -3.10 0.30 -20.83
CA ASP A 45 -2.25 1.47 -21.11
C ASP A 45 -1.81 2.20 -19.84
N ILE A 46 -2.61 2.09 -18.76
CA ILE A 46 -2.35 2.70 -17.45
C ILE A 46 -2.90 1.81 -16.34
N ILE A 47 -2.24 1.80 -15.19
CA ILE A 47 -2.69 1.07 -14.00
C ILE A 47 -2.92 2.06 -12.86
N HIS A 48 -4.14 2.03 -12.30
CA HIS A 48 -4.50 2.84 -11.15
C HIS A 48 -4.59 1.96 -9.90
N LEU A 49 -3.72 2.24 -8.93
CA LEU A 49 -3.67 1.54 -7.65
C LEU A 49 -4.42 2.31 -6.56
N HIS A 50 -5.14 1.58 -5.73
CA HIS A 50 -5.71 2.01 -4.46
C HIS A 50 -5.29 1.00 -3.39
N ASN A 51 -5.70 1.15 -2.17
CA ASN A 51 -5.55 0.27 -0.98
C ASN A 51 -5.02 -1.16 -1.25
N ILE A 52 -3.76 -1.29 -1.64
CA ILE A 52 -3.13 -2.57 -1.99
C ILE A 52 -2.76 -3.44 -0.77
N HIS A 53 -3.23 -3.08 0.42
CA HIS A 53 -2.86 -3.70 1.71
C HIS A 53 -4.01 -4.42 2.43
N GLY A 54 -5.04 -4.88 1.73
CA GLY A 54 -6.22 -5.52 2.31
C GLY A 54 -6.14 -7.04 2.52
N TYR A 55 -4.98 -7.64 2.78
CA TYR A 55 -4.77 -9.09 2.93
C TYR A 55 -5.08 -9.94 1.68
N TYR A 56 -5.10 -9.37 0.51
CA TYR A 56 -5.48 -10.06 -0.73
C TYR A 56 -4.38 -10.07 -1.80
N LEU A 57 -3.31 -9.31 -1.61
CA LEU A 57 -2.31 -9.06 -2.64
C LEU A 57 -0.88 -9.18 -2.07
N HIS A 58 0.02 -9.74 -2.88
CA HIS A 58 1.46 -9.78 -2.58
C HIS A 58 2.16 -8.63 -3.30
N ILE A 59 2.55 -7.58 -2.55
CA ILE A 59 3.13 -6.35 -3.12
C ILE A 59 4.43 -6.57 -3.89
N GLY A 60 5.28 -7.51 -3.45
CA GLY A 60 6.52 -7.83 -4.16
C GLY A 60 6.25 -8.30 -5.59
N LEU A 61 5.37 -9.30 -5.76
CA LEU A 61 4.99 -9.80 -7.09
C LEU A 61 4.33 -8.72 -7.95
N LEU A 62 3.48 -7.88 -7.34
CA LEU A 62 2.85 -6.78 -8.06
C LEU A 62 3.90 -5.82 -8.62
N PHE A 63 4.77 -5.27 -7.75
CA PHE A 63 5.73 -4.25 -8.17
C PHE A 63 6.82 -4.78 -9.10
N GLU A 64 7.26 -6.03 -8.95
CA GLU A 64 8.15 -6.70 -9.91
C GLU A 64 7.52 -6.75 -11.30
N ARG A 65 6.23 -7.09 -11.40
CA ARG A 65 5.51 -7.11 -12.68
C ARG A 65 5.28 -5.70 -13.24
N LEU A 66 4.84 -4.75 -12.42
CA LEU A 66 4.69 -3.35 -12.85
C LEU A 66 5.99 -2.80 -13.41
N LYS A 67 7.12 -3.11 -12.75
CA LYS A 67 8.46 -2.73 -13.22
C LYS A 67 8.79 -3.37 -14.58
N SER A 68 8.49 -4.67 -14.75
CA SER A 68 8.77 -5.38 -16.02
C SER A 68 7.90 -4.90 -17.17
N TRP A 69 6.64 -4.58 -16.93
CA TRP A 69 5.72 -4.05 -17.95
C TRP A 69 6.03 -2.61 -18.33
N ASN A 70 6.63 -1.84 -17.42
CA ASN A 70 6.97 -0.42 -17.61
C ASN A 70 5.76 0.46 -18.02
N ILE A 71 4.56 0.07 -17.59
CA ILE A 71 3.30 0.78 -17.81
C ILE A 71 3.21 1.93 -16.80
N PRO A 72 2.67 3.11 -17.19
CA PRO A 72 2.40 4.19 -16.25
C PRO A 72 1.48 3.77 -15.11
N VAL A 73 1.85 4.14 -13.89
CA VAL A 73 1.10 3.83 -12.66
C VAL A 73 0.64 5.11 -11.98
N VAL A 74 -0.64 5.19 -11.65
CA VAL A 74 -1.18 6.18 -10.72
C VAL A 74 -1.50 5.46 -9.42
N TRP A 75 -1.05 5.98 -8.28
CA TRP A 75 -1.34 5.37 -6.99
C TRP A 75 -2.01 6.36 -6.05
N THR A 76 -3.31 6.15 -5.81
CA THR A 76 -4.08 6.94 -4.85
C THR A 76 -3.86 6.39 -3.43
N LEU A 77 -3.39 7.28 -2.54
CA LEU A 77 -3.14 6.96 -1.14
C LEU A 77 -4.25 7.51 -0.25
N HIS A 78 -4.80 6.64 0.59
CA HIS A 78 -5.85 6.96 1.56
C HIS A 78 -5.34 7.00 3.00
N ASP A 79 -4.17 6.42 3.26
CA ASP A 79 -3.50 6.33 4.56
C ASP A 79 -1.98 6.34 4.43
N CYS A 80 -1.28 6.08 5.52
CA CYS A 80 0.18 6.14 5.59
C CYS A 80 0.89 4.78 5.41
N TRP A 81 0.14 3.68 5.26
CA TRP A 81 0.72 2.33 5.18
C TRP A 81 1.78 2.20 4.08
N SER A 82 1.58 2.86 2.97
CA SER A 82 2.45 2.79 1.80
C SER A 82 3.90 3.21 2.09
N PHE A 83 4.13 4.12 3.03
CA PHE A 83 5.46 4.64 3.35
C PHE A 83 5.91 4.37 4.80
N THR A 84 5.14 3.60 5.57
CA THR A 84 5.54 3.12 6.89
C THR A 84 5.97 1.67 6.84
N GLY A 85 6.66 1.19 7.88
CA GLY A 85 7.05 -0.23 7.96
C GLY A 85 5.93 -1.15 8.46
N HIS A 86 4.90 -0.60 9.13
CA HIS A 86 3.83 -1.38 9.73
C HIS A 86 2.48 -0.65 9.66
N CYS A 87 2.33 0.42 10.40
CA CYS A 87 1.04 1.05 10.71
C CYS A 87 0.45 1.86 9.54
N ALA A 88 -0.89 1.90 9.47
CA ALA A 88 -1.61 2.76 8.55
C ALA A 88 -1.74 4.21 9.07
N TYR A 89 -1.71 4.42 10.40
CA TYR A 89 -1.94 5.72 11.05
C TYR A 89 -0.91 6.00 12.15
N TYR A 90 0.27 6.41 11.78
CA TYR A 90 1.36 6.69 12.71
C TYR A 90 1.09 7.91 13.63
N ALA A 91 0.24 8.84 13.21
CA ALA A 91 -0.02 10.09 13.90
C ALA A 91 -0.58 9.89 15.31
N ALA A 92 -1.40 8.86 15.54
CA ALA A 92 -1.95 8.53 16.85
C ALA A 92 -0.87 8.21 17.89
N ALA A 93 0.28 7.68 17.49
CA ALA A 93 1.42 7.41 18.37
C ALA A 93 2.49 8.51 18.33
N GLY A 94 2.29 9.60 17.58
CA GLY A 94 3.28 10.64 17.39
C GLY A 94 4.61 10.15 16.78
N CYS A 95 4.61 8.98 16.14
CA CYS A 95 5.82 8.33 15.64
C CYS A 95 6.30 8.98 14.35
N ARG A 96 7.60 9.30 14.29
CA ARG A 96 8.22 9.89 13.09
C ARG A 96 9.33 9.02 12.49
N LYS A 97 9.50 7.78 12.93
CA LYS A 97 10.56 6.87 12.46
C LYS A 97 10.49 6.63 10.95
N TRP A 98 9.29 6.63 10.38
CA TRP A 98 9.07 6.45 8.94
C TRP A 98 9.74 7.51 8.04
N GLU A 99 10.10 8.68 8.58
CA GLU A 99 10.82 9.73 7.82
C GLU A 99 12.24 9.29 7.46
N THR A 100 12.83 8.42 8.25
CA THR A 100 14.18 7.87 8.03
C THR A 100 14.15 6.36 7.82
N ARG A 101 13.80 5.60 8.85
CA ARG A 101 13.64 4.15 8.81
C ARG A 101 12.79 3.66 9.99
N CYS A 102 11.72 2.93 9.71
CA CYS A 102 10.95 2.25 10.74
C CYS A 102 11.75 1.13 11.42
N ASN A 103 11.55 0.97 12.71
CA ASN A 103 11.98 -0.15 13.56
C ASN A 103 11.31 0.00 14.92
N ASP A 104 11.22 -1.06 15.72
CA ASP A 104 10.60 -1.05 17.06
C ASP A 104 9.28 -0.27 17.05
N CYS A 105 8.30 -0.79 16.30
CA CYS A 105 7.06 -0.09 16.03
C CYS A 105 6.20 0.03 17.32
N PRO A 106 5.84 1.24 17.77
CA PRO A 106 5.00 1.40 18.96
C PRO A 106 3.54 0.96 18.73
N GLN A 107 3.17 0.65 17.48
CA GLN A 107 1.81 0.32 17.06
C GLN A 107 1.66 -1.11 16.52
N THR A 108 2.55 -2.04 16.86
CA THR A 108 2.47 -3.43 16.38
C THR A 108 1.14 -4.11 16.70
N LYS A 109 0.45 -3.70 17.75
CA LYS A 109 -0.85 -4.24 18.17
C LYS A 109 -2.07 -3.50 17.55
N VAL A 110 -1.82 -2.41 16.83
CA VAL A 110 -2.84 -1.65 16.10
C VAL A 110 -2.82 -2.10 14.64
N TYR A 111 -3.90 -1.83 13.88
CA TYR A 111 -4.01 -2.24 12.48
C TYR A 111 -2.82 -1.77 11.61
N PRO A 112 -2.22 -2.70 10.86
CA PRO A 112 -2.44 -4.15 10.75
C PRO A 112 -1.75 -4.90 11.90
N ALA A 113 -2.55 -5.46 12.84
CA ALA A 113 -2.00 -6.00 14.08
C ALA A 113 -1.07 -7.20 13.86
N SER A 114 0.07 -7.21 14.58
CA SER A 114 0.96 -8.33 14.75
C SER A 114 1.10 -8.68 16.22
N TRP A 115 1.03 -9.99 16.54
CA TRP A 115 1.08 -10.48 17.92
C TRP A 115 2.43 -11.06 18.32
N GLY A 116 3.19 -11.56 17.36
CA GLY A 116 4.41 -12.30 17.63
C GLY A 116 5.69 -11.54 17.29
N TRP A 117 5.71 -10.83 16.18
CA TRP A 117 6.94 -10.25 15.63
C TRP A 117 6.75 -8.78 15.27
N ASP A 118 7.80 -8.00 15.41
CA ASP A 118 7.93 -6.68 14.81
C ASP A 118 8.92 -6.76 13.64
N ARG A 119 8.41 -6.73 12.43
CA ARG A 119 9.20 -6.66 11.20
C ARG A 119 9.16 -5.28 10.55
N SER A 120 8.73 -4.25 11.28
CA SER A 120 8.57 -2.89 10.74
C SER A 120 9.82 -2.39 10.03
N GLY A 121 11.02 -2.68 10.56
CA GLY A 121 12.29 -2.33 9.89
C GLY A 121 12.46 -3.03 8.55
N LYS A 122 12.30 -4.35 8.51
CA LYS A 122 12.42 -5.15 7.28
C LYS A 122 11.35 -4.78 6.26
N ASN A 123 10.10 -4.61 6.71
CA ASN A 123 8.98 -4.22 5.86
C ASN A 123 9.20 -2.83 5.25
N PHE A 124 9.73 -1.89 6.03
CA PHE A 124 10.08 -0.54 5.55
C PHE A 124 11.12 -0.61 4.44
N ASP A 125 12.24 -1.31 4.67
CA ASP A 125 13.31 -1.44 3.69
C ASP A 125 12.82 -2.12 2.41
N THR A 126 12.01 -3.18 2.56
CA THR A 126 11.43 -3.90 1.42
C THR A 126 10.45 -3.03 0.63
N LYS A 127 9.54 -2.33 1.31
CA LYS A 127 8.60 -1.39 0.67
C LYS A 127 9.35 -0.26 -0.04
N LYS A 128 10.34 0.33 0.61
CA LYS A 128 11.17 1.37 0.00
C LYS A 128 11.78 0.87 -1.30
N ALA A 129 12.43 -0.29 -1.30
CA ALA A 129 13.05 -0.85 -2.49
C ALA A 129 12.04 -1.15 -3.61
N LEU A 130 10.88 -1.73 -3.27
CA LEU A 130 9.84 -2.06 -4.24
C LEU A 130 9.15 -0.80 -4.79
N PHE A 131 8.68 0.07 -3.89
CA PHE A 131 7.83 1.19 -4.26
C PHE A 131 8.58 2.35 -4.92
N THR A 132 9.91 2.42 -4.79
CA THR A 132 10.74 3.38 -5.53
C THR A 132 11.38 2.79 -6.79
N SER A 133 10.98 1.59 -7.23
CA SER A 133 11.59 0.90 -8.37
C SER A 133 10.95 1.22 -9.73
N LEU A 134 9.80 1.89 -9.76
CA LEU A 134 9.08 2.18 -11.00
C LEU A 134 9.59 3.47 -11.65
N LYS A 135 9.66 3.51 -12.98
CA LYS A 135 10.06 4.72 -13.72
C LYS A 135 8.93 5.73 -13.87
N HIS A 136 7.72 5.23 -14.09
CA HIS A 136 6.54 6.04 -14.44
C HIS A 136 5.44 5.83 -13.39
N MET A 137 5.58 6.50 -12.23
CA MET A 137 4.57 6.48 -11.19
C MET A 137 4.23 7.90 -10.74
N THR A 138 2.94 8.16 -10.52
CA THR A 138 2.42 9.38 -9.91
C THR A 138 1.67 9.02 -8.64
N ILE A 139 1.99 9.70 -7.55
CA ILE A 139 1.30 9.52 -6.27
C ILE A 139 0.16 10.54 -6.15
N VAL A 140 -1.02 10.07 -5.77
CA VAL A 140 -2.22 10.89 -5.61
C VAL A 140 -2.73 10.80 -4.16
N PRO A 141 -2.23 11.62 -3.23
CA PRO A 141 -2.77 11.69 -1.87
C PRO A 141 -4.15 12.36 -1.87
N VAL A 142 -5.10 11.82 -1.08
CA VAL A 142 -6.47 12.35 -0.98
C VAL A 142 -6.62 13.62 -0.14
N SER A 143 -5.53 14.14 0.42
CA SER A 143 -5.53 15.37 1.20
C SER A 143 -4.20 16.10 1.16
N ARG A 144 -4.24 17.42 1.41
CA ARG A 144 -3.02 18.25 1.52
C ARG A 144 -2.11 17.79 2.68
N TRP A 145 -2.69 17.27 3.76
CA TRP A 145 -1.94 16.70 4.87
C TRP A 145 -1.14 15.49 4.40
N LEU A 146 -1.81 14.50 3.80
CA LEU A 146 -1.15 13.29 3.32
C LEU A 146 -0.09 13.60 2.26
N ALA A 147 -0.33 14.59 1.39
CA ALA A 147 0.66 15.04 0.41
C ALA A 147 1.95 15.58 1.05
N ARG A 148 1.83 16.33 2.16
CA ARG A 148 3.01 16.80 2.91
C ARG A 148 3.80 15.63 3.51
N GLU A 149 3.10 14.61 4.02
CA GLU A 149 3.75 13.44 4.59
C GLU A 149 4.42 12.56 3.52
N VAL A 150 3.76 12.35 2.39
CA VAL A 150 4.34 11.66 1.23
C VAL A 150 5.65 12.32 0.78
N LYS A 151 5.69 13.65 0.72
CA LYS A 151 6.90 14.40 0.32
C LYS A 151 8.08 14.20 1.27
N LYS A 152 7.84 13.92 2.54
CA LYS A 152 8.88 13.62 3.54
C LYS A 152 9.32 12.16 3.53
N SER A 153 8.52 11.29 2.93
CA SER A 153 8.77 9.85 2.88
C SER A 153 9.64 9.47 1.66
N PHE A 154 10.03 8.20 1.59
CA PHE A 154 10.73 7.68 0.41
C PHE A 154 9.90 7.76 -0.89
N LEU A 155 8.58 7.91 -0.81
CA LEU A 155 7.71 8.13 -1.99
C LEU A 155 7.80 9.55 -2.55
N GLY A 156 8.43 10.49 -1.83
CA GLY A 156 8.67 11.85 -2.28
C GLY A 156 9.55 11.97 -3.54
N VAL A 157 10.13 10.87 -4.01
CA VAL A 157 10.87 10.79 -5.29
C VAL A 157 9.95 10.89 -6.51
N TYR A 158 8.65 10.69 -6.34
CA TYR A 158 7.67 10.70 -7.44
C TYR A 158 6.89 12.01 -7.53
N PRO A 159 6.38 12.35 -8.73
CA PRO A 159 5.37 13.39 -8.87
C PRO A 159 4.19 13.15 -7.92
N CYS A 160 3.74 14.21 -7.24
CA CYS A 160 2.68 14.13 -6.24
C CYS A 160 1.60 15.16 -6.55
N LEU A 161 0.39 14.69 -6.87
CA LEU A 161 -0.77 15.51 -7.19
C LEU A 161 -1.90 15.24 -6.19
N THR A 162 -2.31 16.23 -5.42
CA THR A 162 -3.42 16.07 -4.47
C THR A 162 -4.77 16.11 -5.17
N ILE A 163 -5.56 15.04 -5.03
CA ILE A 163 -6.94 14.98 -5.48
C ILE A 163 -7.79 14.54 -4.28
N GLY A 164 -8.67 15.44 -3.80
CA GLY A 164 -9.56 15.15 -2.66
C GLY A 164 -10.63 14.13 -3.02
N ASN A 165 -11.13 13.42 -2.01
CA ASN A 165 -12.29 12.55 -2.19
C ASN A 165 -13.52 13.40 -2.53
N GLY A 166 -14.28 12.99 -3.55
CA GLY A 166 -15.58 13.56 -3.86
C GLY A 166 -16.64 13.10 -2.86
N ILE A 167 -17.60 13.98 -2.57
CA ILE A 167 -18.78 13.67 -1.79
C ILE A 167 -20.03 14.17 -2.52
N ASP A 168 -21.15 13.51 -2.33
CA ASP A 168 -22.44 13.97 -2.84
C ASP A 168 -22.96 15.12 -1.95
N LEU A 169 -22.89 16.34 -2.47
CA LEU A 169 -23.33 17.54 -1.74
C LEU A 169 -24.87 17.65 -1.60
N SER A 170 -25.64 16.83 -2.30
CA SER A 170 -27.09 16.74 -2.09
C SER A 170 -27.42 15.97 -0.81
N VAL A 171 -26.57 15.04 -0.41
CA VAL A 171 -26.68 14.24 0.80
C VAL A 171 -25.88 14.84 1.96
N PHE A 172 -24.61 15.20 1.73
CA PHE A 172 -23.70 15.75 2.73
C PHE A 172 -23.62 17.28 2.61
N ARG A 173 -24.53 17.98 3.30
CA ARG A 173 -24.61 19.44 3.35
C ARG A 173 -24.55 19.94 4.79
N PRO A 174 -23.99 21.14 5.04
CA PRO A 174 -24.04 21.78 6.35
C PRO A 174 -25.50 21.88 6.83
N VAL A 175 -25.72 21.64 8.12
CA VAL A 175 -27.02 21.79 8.81
C VAL A 175 -27.15 23.22 9.29
#